data_7c471612eb724d8a395756e6ed2af529
#
_entry.id   7c471612eb724d8a395756e6ed2af529
#
_cell.length_a   1.000
_cell.length_b   1.000
_cell.length_c   1.000
_cell.angle_alpha   90.00
_cell.angle_beta   90.00
_cell.angle_gamma   90.00
#
_symmetry.space_group_name_H-M   'P 1'
#
loop_
_entity.id
_entity.type
_entity.pdbx_description
1 polymer ?
#
loop_
_entity_poly.entity_id
_entity_poly.type
_entity_poly.pdbx_seq_one_letter_code
_entity_poly.pdbx_strand_id
1 'polypeptide(L)'
;TSYFLLAVTIIILWILLPTVVLIAFLIVASFHFGKEDTQFLIDNNSYLNQFLFFLKGSLVILAPLYFNFNETVSIFKLLLIENESFYQSLNVIENNNFLIIGIVLSALSSIILFFKKFELRKFTIFFDYFSIIIINMHFSPLIAFTIYFCFLHSIRHSISLITELDKESLRNGLLVFIKKATPLTILTAIICLIGLYFLNNNYNLDSAILKLIFIGLASLTFPHILLEYLIEKNEK
;
A
#
# COMPACT_ATOMS: atom_id res chain seq x y z
N THR A 1 19.60 5.97 -11.23
CA THR A 1 19.73 4.82 -12.19
C THR A 1 19.25 3.51 -11.58
N SER A 2 19.69 3.13 -10.39
CA SER A 2 19.30 1.86 -9.73
C SER A 2 17.79 1.72 -9.44
N TYR A 3 17.13 2.80 -9.00
CA TYR A 3 15.70 2.85 -8.75
C TYR A 3 14.88 2.51 -10.00
N PHE A 4 15.20 3.16 -11.12
CA PHE A 4 14.51 2.94 -12.39
C PHE A 4 14.73 1.50 -12.93
N LEU A 5 15.94 1.00 -12.82
CA LEU A 5 16.27 -0.36 -13.24
C LEU A 5 15.50 -1.40 -12.42
N LEU A 6 15.36 -1.19 -11.11
CA LEU A 6 14.56 -2.06 -10.25
C LEU A 6 13.07 -2.00 -10.59
N ALA A 7 12.53 -0.80 -10.85
CA ALA A 7 11.14 -0.64 -11.27
C ALA A 7 10.84 -1.40 -12.59
N VAL A 8 11.71 -1.28 -13.58
CA VAL A 8 11.61 -2.03 -14.83
C VAL A 8 11.70 -3.54 -14.58
N THR A 9 12.60 -3.98 -13.72
CA THR A 9 12.73 -5.40 -13.35
C THR A 9 11.43 -5.93 -12.75
N ILE A 10 10.76 -5.18 -11.86
CA ILE A 10 9.48 -5.59 -11.27
C ILE A 10 8.39 -5.71 -12.35
N ILE A 11 8.34 -4.79 -13.31
CA ILE A 11 7.38 -4.88 -14.43
C ILE A 11 7.63 -6.15 -15.26
N ILE A 12 8.87 -6.45 -15.57
CA ILE A 12 9.25 -7.67 -16.32
C ILE A 12 8.85 -8.93 -15.50
N LEU A 13 9.17 -8.95 -14.21
CA LEU A 13 8.79 -10.05 -13.33
C LEU A 13 7.26 -10.19 -13.21
N TRP A 14 6.51 -9.09 -13.22
CA TRP A 14 5.04 -9.16 -13.23
C TRP A 14 4.50 -9.85 -14.47
N ILE A 15 5.09 -9.59 -15.64
CA ILE A 15 4.68 -10.23 -16.89
C ILE A 15 5.04 -11.73 -16.88
N LEU A 16 6.20 -12.10 -16.33
CA LEU A 16 6.70 -13.48 -16.32
C LEU A 16 6.08 -14.34 -15.22
N LEU A 17 5.88 -13.78 -14.01
CA LEU A 17 5.47 -14.48 -12.79
C LEU A 17 4.41 -13.67 -12.03
N PRO A 18 3.26 -13.34 -12.64
CA PRO A 18 2.30 -12.39 -12.09
C PRO A 18 1.79 -12.78 -10.69
N THR A 19 1.47 -14.05 -10.46
CA THR A 19 0.97 -14.54 -9.16
C THR A 19 2.00 -14.37 -8.05
N VAL A 20 3.27 -14.71 -8.33
CA VAL A 20 4.35 -14.61 -7.33
C VAL A 20 4.61 -13.14 -6.98
N VAL A 21 4.65 -12.27 -7.97
CA VAL A 21 4.90 -10.84 -7.76
C VAL A 21 3.70 -10.19 -7.06
N LEU A 22 2.46 -10.58 -7.37
CA LEU A 22 1.29 -10.11 -6.62
C LEU A 22 1.39 -10.49 -5.14
N ILE A 23 1.65 -11.77 -4.82
CA ILE A 23 1.76 -12.22 -3.43
C ILE A 23 2.88 -11.46 -2.71
N ALA A 24 4.06 -11.35 -3.33
CA ALA A 24 5.18 -10.59 -2.77
C ALA A 24 4.80 -9.12 -2.55
N PHE A 25 4.12 -8.50 -3.52
CA PHE A 25 3.63 -7.13 -3.40
C PHE A 25 2.65 -6.97 -2.23
N LEU A 26 1.67 -7.85 -2.08
CA LEU A 26 0.69 -7.78 -0.99
C LEU A 26 1.37 -7.92 0.39
N ILE A 27 2.36 -8.80 0.52
CA ILE A 27 3.14 -8.96 1.76
C ILE A 27 3.94 -7.70 2.07
N VAL A 28 4.68 -7.17 1.09
CA VAL A 28 5.50 -5.97 1.26
C VAL A 28 4.63 -4.74 1.51
N ALA A 29 3.51 -4.60 0.80
CA ALA A 29 2.55 -3.53 0.99
C ALA A 29 1.90 -3.57 2.39
N SER A 30 1.55 -4.76 2.90
CA SER A 30 1.04 -4.92 4.27
C SER A 30 2.04 -4.38 5.30
N PHE A 31 3.31 -4.74 5.16
CA PHE A 31 4.35 -4.23 6.06
C PHE A 31 4.53 -2.72 5.93
N HIS A 32 4.62 -2.22 4.70
CA HIS A 32 4.84 -0.80 4.41
C HIS A 32 3.71 0.07 4.95
N PHE A 33 2.45 -0.25 4.64
CA PHE A 33 1.30 0.51 5.14
C PHE A 33 1.23 0.50 6.66
N GLY A 34 1.46 -0.64 7.30
CA GLY A 34 1.44 -0.72 8.75
C GLY A 34 2.57 0.05 9.41
N LYS A 35 3.78 0.04 8.84
CA LYS A 35 4.93 0.79 9.33
C LYS A 35 4.71 2.29 9.14
N GLU A 36 4.46 2.74 7.91
CA GLU A 36 4.30 4.16 7.58
C GLU A 36 3.16 4.83 8.34
N ASP A 37 2.05 4.13 8.53
CA ASP A 37 0.90 4.67 9.28
C ASP A 37 1.13 4.75 10.79
N THR A 38 2.22 4.16 11.33
CA THR A 38 2.44 4.09 12.78
C THR A 38 3.84 4.47 13.26
N GLN A 39 4.86 4.47 12.41
CA GLN A 39 6.26 4.67 12.83
C GLN A 39 6.50 6.02 13.53
N PHE A 40 5.79 7.09 13.13
CA PHE A 40 5.89 8.40 13.77
C PHE A 40 5.28 8.45 15.19
N LEU A 41 4.57 7.40 15.60
CA LEU A 41 3.98 7.24 16.93
C LEU A 41 4.77 6.28 17.84
N ILE A 42 5.71 5.51 17.28
CA ILE A 42 6.38 4.40 17.98
C ILE A 42 7.86 4.34 17.61
N ASP A 43 8.70 4.84 18.49
CA ASP A 43 10.15 4.97 18.30
C ASP A 43 10.96 3.66 18.38
N ASN A 44 10.34 2.49 18.37
CA ASN A 44 11.05 1.25 18.68
C ASN A 44 11.02 0.25 17.53
N ASN A 45 12.19 0.02 16.90
CA ASN A 45 12.42 -0.94 15.82
C ASN A 45 12.62 -2.40 16.32
N SER A 46 11.90 -2.83 17.35
CA SER A 46 11.95 -4.23 17.77
C SER A 46 11.27 -5.16 16.74
N TYR A 47 11.74 -6.40 16.63
CA TYR A 47 11.12 -7.42 15.76
C TYR A 47 9.63 -7.59 16.04
N LEU A 48 9.21 -7.48 17.30
CA LEU A 48 7.80 -7.52 17.68
C LEU A 48 7.01 -6.37 17.05
N ASN A 49 7.56 -5.14 17.05
CA ASN A 49 6.89 -4.00 16.41
C ASN A 49 6.77 -4.18 14.91
N GLN A 50 7.80 -4.70 14.24
CA GLN A 50 7.76 -4.98 12.81
C GLN A 50 6.66 -6.00 12.47
N PHE A 51 6.51 -7.05 13.29
CA PHE A 51 5.43 -8.02 13.14
C PHE A 51 4.05 -7.39 13.39
N LEU A 52 3.91 -6.54 14.40
CA LEU A 52 2.66 -5.80 14.66
C LEU A 52 2.32 -4.83 13.51
N PHE A 53 3.31 -4.17 12.91
CA PHE A 53 3.09 -3.33 11.73
C PHE A 53 2.57 -4.16 10.56
N PHE A 54 3.16 -5.31 10.29
CA PHE A 54 2.68 -6.22 9.26
C PHE A 54 1.22 -6.63 9.49
N LEU A 55 0.88 -7.06 10.71
CA LEU A 55 -0.50 -7.44 11.06
C LEU A 55 -1.48 -6.26 10.94
N LYS A 56 -1.09 -5.05 11.37
CA LYS A 56 -1.94 -3.86 11.22
C LYS A 56 -2.17 -3.52 9.76
N GLY A 57 -1.11 -3.46 8.97
CA GLY A 57 -1.20 -3.07 7.55
C GLY A 57 -1.87 -4.12 6.67
N SER A 58 -1.86 -5.41 7.07
CA SER A 58 -2.58 -6.46 6.34
C SER A 58 -4.09 -6.19 6.26
N LEU A 59 -4.65 -5.37 7.15
CA LEU A 59 -6.07 -4.99 7.10
C LEU A 59 -6.46 -4.35 5.77
N VAL A 60 -5.59 -3.57 5.16
CA VAL A 60 -5.83 -2.90 3.86
C VAL A 60 -6.12 -3.92 2.74
N ILE A 61 -5.56 -5.12 2.88
CA ILE A 61 -5.72 -6.22 1.92
C ILE A 61 -6.84 -7.17 2.36
N LEU A 62 -6.92 -7.47 3.66
CA LEU A 62 -7.90 -8.41 4.18
C LEU A 62 -9.33 -7.85 4.19
N ALA A 63 -9.51 -6.55 4.43
CA ALA A 63 -10.83 -5.94 4.46
C ALA A 63 -11.57 -6.04 3.11
N PRO A 64 -11.01 -5.65 1.96
CA PRO A 64 -11.68 -5.83 0.68
C PRO A 64 -11.92 -7.32 0.35
N LEU A 65 -11.01 -8.23 0.70
CA LEU A 65 -11.22 -9.66 0.53
C LEU A 65 -12.36 -10.21 1.40
N TYR A 66 -12.58 -9.64 2.59
CA TYR A 66 -13.63 -10.09 3.48
C TYR A 66 -15.01 -9.51 3.10
N PHE A 67 -15.11 -8.20 2.83
CA PHE A 67 -16.37 -7.54 2.56
C PHE A 67 -16.85 -7.67 1.11
N ASN A 68 -15.90 -7.76 0.16
CA ASN A 68 -16.17 -7.73 -1.29
C ASN A 68 -15.32 -8.77 -2.03
N PHE A 69 -15.36 -10.04 -1.60
CA PHE A 69 -14.49 -11.11 -2.09
C PHE A 69 -14.50 -11.24 -3.62
N ASN A 70 -15.68 -11.41 -4.21
CA ASN A 70 -15.81 -11.65 -5.65
C ASN A 70 -15.30 -10.49 -6.50
N GLU A 71 -15.54 -9.24 -6.07
CA GLU A 71 -15.04 -8.06 -6.77
C GLU A 71 -13.51 -7.96 -6.64
N THR A 72 -12.95 -8.23 -5.45
CA THR A 72 -11.51 -8.23 -5.21
C THR A 72 -10.80 -9.29 -6.05
N VAL A 73 -11.36 -10.50 -6.11
CA VAL A 73 -10.85 -11.58 -6.98
C VAL A 73 -10.94 -11.19 -8.46
N SER A 74 -12.02 -10.51 -8.86
CA SER A 74 -12.16 -10.01 -10.24
C SER A 74 -11.07 -9.00 -10.61
N ILE A 75 -10.70 -8.10 -9.67
CA ILE A 75 -9.57 -7.19 -9.87
C ILE A 75 -8.26 -7.97 -10.05
N PHE A 76 -8.00 -9.01 -9.24
CA PHE A 76 -6.78 -9.83 -9.41
C PHE A 76 -6.74 -10.52 -10.78
N LYS A 77 -7.86 -11.03 -11.27
CA LYS A 77 -7.94 -11.59 -12.64
C LYS A 77 -7.58 -10.57 -13.72
N LEU A 78 -8.02 -9.33 -13.56
CA LEU A 78 -7.65 -8.24 -14.49
C LEU A 78 -6.16 -7.92 -14.47
N LEU A 79 -5.41 -8.26 -13.41
CA LEU A 79 -3.98 -8.01 -13.26
C LEU A 79 -3.09 -9.11 -13.86
N LEU A 80 -3.58 -9.90 -14.80
CA LEU A 80 -2.87 -11.00 -15.47
C LEU A 80 -2.67 -12.24 -14.56
N ILE A 81 -3.46 -12.38 -13.51
CA ILE A 81 -3.37 -13.53 -12.62
C ILE A 81 -4.31 -14.62 -13.15
N GLU A 82 -3.76 -15.62 -13.85
CA GLU A 82 -4.53 -16.73 -14.45
C GLU A 82 -4.36 -18.07 -13.70
N ASN A 83 -3.73 -18.04 -12.51
CA ASN A 83 -3.41 -19.25 -11.76
C ASN A 83 -4.63 -19.76 -10.97
N GLU A 84 -5.23 -20.85 -11.42
CA GLU A 84 -6.41 -21.48 -10.78
C GLU A 84 -6.11 -21.95 -9.34
N SER A 85 -4.92 -22.52 -9.09
CA SER A 85 -4.55 -22.96 -7.73
C SER A 85 -4.50 -21.79 -6.74
N PHE A 86 -4.11 -20.60 -7.19
CA PHE A 86 -4.16 -19.38 -6.39
C PHE A 86 -5.61 -19.05 -5.98
N TYR A 87 -6.55 -19.09 -6.93
CA TYR A 87 -7.97 -18.81 -6.64
C TYR A 87 -8.63 -19.89 -5.78
N GLN A 88 -8.28 -21.16 -5.98
CA GLN A 88 -8.72 -22.24 -5.10
C GLN A 88 -8.24 -22.01 -3.67
N SER A 89 -6.98 -21.58 -3.48
CA SER A 89 -6.44 -21.24 -2.16
C SER A 89 -7.17 -20.06 -1.52
N LEU A 90 -7.51 -19.02 -2.29
CA LEU A 90 -8.30 -17.89 -1.79
C LEU A 90 -9.71 -18.33 -1.36
N ASN A 91 -10.37 -19.19 -2.13
CA ASN A 91 -11.67 -19.74 -1.76
C ASN A 91 -11.59 -20.59 -0.48
N VAL A 92 -10.54 -21.37 -0.28
CA VAL A 92 -10.30 -22.10 0.98
C VAL A 92 -10.13 -21.14 2.15
N ILE A 93 -9.41 -20.04 1.96
CA ILE A 93 -9.20 -19.00 2.99
C ILE A 93 -10.53 -18.34 3.36
N GLU A 94 -11.37 -18.00 2.38
CA GLU A 94 -12.71 -17.42 2.59
C GLU A 94 -13.62 -18.40 3.32
N ASN A 95 -13.80 -19.62 2.78
CA ASN A 95 -14.72 -20.63 3.30
C ASN A 95 -14.40 -21.08 4.73
N ASN A 96 -13.13 -21.07 5.14
CA ASN A 96 -12.70 -21.41 6.49
C ASN A 96 -12.61 -20.21 7.44
N ASN A 97 -13.13 -19.06 7.05
CA ASN A 97 -13.13 -17.83 7.84
C ASN A 97 -11.73 -17.33 8.27
N PHE A 98 -10.67 -17.71 7.56
CA PHE A 98 -9.31 -17.22 7.88
C PHE A 98 -9.17 -15.69 7.70
N LEU A 99 -10.01 -15.07 6.86
CA LEU A 99 -10.05 -13.62 6.70
C LEU A 99 -10.47 -12.92 8.00
N ILE A 100 -11.47 -13.46 8.71
CA ILE A 100 -11.90 -12.94 10.02
C ILE A 100 -10.76 -13.02 11.03
N ILE A 101 -10.04 -14.16 11.07
CA ILE A 101 -8.89 -14.32 11.96
C ILE A 101 -7.84 -13.24 11.68
N GLY A 102 -7.53 -12.97 10.41
CA GLY A 102 -6.60 -11.91 10.01
C GLY A 102 -7.07 -10.51 10.44
N ILE A 103 -8.37 -10.19 10.29
CA ILE A 103 -8.97 -8.93 10.74
C ILE A 103 -8.88 -8.79 12.26
N VAL A 104 -9.17 -9.85 13.02
CA VAL A 104 -9.03 -9.86 14.48
C VAL A 104 -7.58 -9.68 14.91
N LEU A 105 -6.63 -10.33 14.26
CA LEU A 105 -5.19 -10.15 14.52
C LEU A 105 -4.74 -8.71 14.23
N SER A 106 -5.25 -8.09 13.18
CA SER A 106 -5.02 -6.66 12.88
C SER A 106 -5.59 -5.76 13.97
N ALA A 107 -6.80 -6.05 14.49
CA ALA A 107 -7.39 -5.34 15.62
C ALA A 107 -6.52 -5.46 16.88
N LEU A 108 -6.11 -6.68 17.22
CA LEU A 108 -5.24 -6.94 18.38
C LEU A 108 -3.90 -6.23 18.25
N SER A 109 -3.30 -6.23 17.05
CA SER A 109 -2.05 -5.49 16.80
C SER A 109 -2.23 -3.98 17.02
N SER A 110 -3.34 -3.41 16.55
CA SER A 110 -3.67 -2.00 16.73
C SER A 110 -3.87 -1.65 18.22
N ILE A 111 -4.51 -2.53 18.99
CA ILE A 111 -4.67 -2.39 20.43
C ILE A 111 -3.32 -2.42 21.15
N ILE A 112 -2.46 -3.40 20.83
CA ILE A 112 -1.13 -3.53 21.45
C ILE A 112 -0.27 -2.30 21.14
N LEU A 113 -0.26 -1.84 19.88
CA LEU A 113 0.48 -0.64 19.46
C LEU A 113 -0.02 0.62 20.15
N PHE A 114 -1.35 0.74 20.35
CA PHE A 114 -1.95 1.85 21.08
C PHE A 114 -1.52 1.90 22.55
N PHE A 115 -1.58 0.78 23.27
CA PHE A 115 -1.28 0.75 24.70
C PHE A 115 0.21 0.75 25.04
N LYS A 116 1.11 0.58 24.08
CA LYS A 116 2.56 0.49 24.32
C LYS A 116 3.19 1.72 24.98
N LYS A 117 2.65 2.92 24.75
CA LYS A 117 2.83 4.17 25.51
C LYS A 117 1.59 4.99 25.25
N PHE A 118 0.72 5.15 26.23
CA PHE A 118 -0.55 5.85 26.02
C PHE A 118 -0.30 7.35 25.71
N GLU A 119 -0.64 7.75 24.50
CA GLU A 119 -0.64 9.14 24.04
C GLU A 119 -1.90 9.42 23.22
N LEU A 120 -2.47 10.61 23.38
CA LEU A 120 -3.70 11.00 22.65
C LEU A 120 -3.53 10.87 21.12
N ARG A 121 -2.32 11.14 20.60
CA ARG A 121 -2.00 11.02 19.17
C ARG A 121 -2.21 9.60 18.63
N LYS A 122 -2.10 8.58 19.49
CA LYS A 122 -2.26 7.17 19.07
C LYS A 122 -3.71 6.76 18.80
N PHE A 123 -4.69 7.60 19.15
CA PHE A 123 -6.05 7.38 18.70
C PHE A 123 -6.18 7.29 17.17
N THR A 124 -5.27 7.90 16.41
CA THR A 124 -5.22 7.74 14.95
C THR A 124 -5.10 6.27 14.53
N ILE A 125 -4.43 5.41 15.32
CA ILE A 125 -4.32 3.97 15.04
C ILE A 125 -5.70 3.29 15.03
N PHE A 126 -6.58 3.65 15.96
CA PHE A 126 -7.95 3.16 16.00
C PHE A 126 -8.81 3.76 14.90
N PHE A 127 -8.68 5.07 14.66
CA PHE A 127 -9.40 5.72 13.56
C PHE A 127 -9.05 5.09 12.22
N ASP A 128 -7.79 4.78 11.96
CA ASP A 128 -7.36 4.07 10.75
C ASP A 128 -8.04 2.71 10.64
N TYR A 129 -8.00 1.90 11.71
CA TYR A 129 -8.61 0.59 11.72
C TYR A 129 -10.12 0.65 11.40
N PHE A 130 -10.87 1.48 12.13
CA PHE A 130 -12.29 1.63 11.92
C PHE A 130 -12.62 2.26 10.56
N SER A 131 -11.83 3.24 10.10
CA SER A 131 -12.01 3.84 8.78
C SER A 131 -11.87 2.82 7.66
N ILE A 132 -10.83 1.97 7.70
CA ILE A 132 -10.63 0.93 6.70
C ILE A 132 -11.82 -0.05 6.69
N ILE A 133 -12.30 -0.49 7.86
CA ILE A 133 -13.47 -1.37 7.96
C ILE A 133 -14.71 -0.70 7.37
N ILE A 134 -15.05 0.52 7.82
CA ILE A 134 -16.25 1.25 7.38
C ILE A 134 -16.22 1.50 5.87
N ILE A 135 -15.07 1.93 5.33
CA ILE A 135 -14.93 2.21 3.91
C ILE A 135 -15.17 0.91 3.08
N ASN A 136 -14.61 -0.22 3.51
CA ASN A 136 -14.80 -1.50 2.80
C ASN A 136 -16.19 -2.10 2.97
N MET A 137 -16.92 -1.76 4.03
CA MET A 137 -18.33 -2.15 4.20
C MET A 137 -19.26 -1.42 3.24
N HIS A 138 -18.95 -0.18 2.85
CA HIS A 138 -19.88 0.68 2.11
C HIS A 138 -19.47 0.95 0.65
N PHE A 139 -18.19 0.71 0.30
CA PHE A 139 -17.67 1.00 -1.03
C PHE A 139 -17.06 -0.26 -1.68
N SER A 140 -17.03 -0.27 -3.01
CA SER A 140 -16.32 -1.29 -3.77
C SER A 140 -14.81 -1.29 -3.45
N PRO A 141 -14.10 -2.41 -3.63
CA PRO A 141 -12.69 -2.54 -3.27
C PRO A 141 -11.80 -1.44 -3.85
N LEU A 142 -12.03 -1.06 -5.10
CA LEU A 142 -11.26 -0.03 -5.78
C LEU A 142 -11.46 1.34 -5.16
N ILE A 143 -12.72 1.72 -4.87
CA ILE A 143 -13.05 2.99 -4.22
C ILE A 143 -12.50 3.01 -2.80
N ALA A 144 -12.70 1.93 -2.04
CA ALA A 144 -12.19 1.79 -0.69
C ALA A 144 -10.67 1.95 -0.63
N PHE A 145 -9.95 1.25 -1.52
CA PHE A 145 -8.51 1.38 -1.64
C PHE A 145 -8.08 2.81 -2.01
N THR A 146 -8.77 3.44 -2.97
CA THR A 146 -8.46 4.81 -3.40
C THR A 146 -8.63 5.82 -2.25
N ILE A 147 -9.73 5.72 -1.48
CA ILE A 147 -9.97 6.59 -0.33
C ILE A 147 -8.87 6.38 0.72
N TYR A 148 -8.57 5.13 1.08
CA TYR A 148 -7.50 4.84 2.02
C TYR A 148 -6.15 5.36 1.53
N PHE A 149 -5.75 4.99 0.33
CA PHE A 149 -4.44 5.30 -0.21
C PHE A 149 -4.22 6.81 -0.39
N CYS A 150 -5.18 7.52 -1.00
CA CYS A 150 -5.02 8.95 -1.28
C CYS A 150 -5.19 9.81 -0.02
N PHE A 151 -6.19 9.54 0.81
CA PHE A 151 -6.56 10.45 1.90
C PHE A 151 -5.99 10.07 3.26
N LEU A 152 -5.91 8.78 3.58
CA LEU A 152 -5.37 8.35 4.87
C LEU A 152 -3.86 8.14 4.82
N HIS A 153 -3.36 7.44 3.81
CA HIS A 153 -1.94 7.09 3.70
C HIS A 153 -1.11 8.22 3.07
N SER A 154 -1.39 8.61 1.82
CA SER A 154 -0.54 9.55 1.06
C SER A 154 -0.52 10.96 1.64
N ILE A 155 -1.65 11.49 2.15
CA ILE A 155 -1.67 12.80 2.79
C ILE A 155 -0.80 12.78 4.06
N ARG A 156 -0.92 11.75 4.89
CA ARG A 156 -0.12 11.60 6.11
C ARG A 156 1.37 11.55 5.79
N HIS A 157 1.75 10.71 4.84
CA HIS A 157 3.14 10.61 4.38
C HIS A 157 3.66 11.95 3.82
N SER A 158 2.86 12.65 3.01
CA SER A 158 3.22 13.98 2.49
C SER A 158 3.42 15.00 3.60
N ILE A 159 2.55 15.03 4.62
CA ILE A 159 2.69 15.94 5.77
C ILE A 159 3.97 15.61 6.55
N SER A 160 4.28 14.34 6.75
CA SER A 160 5.53 13.91 7.40
C SER A 160 6.76 14.42 6.64
N LEU A 161 6.81 14.24 5.32
CA LEU A 161 7.89 14.75 4.48
C LEU A 161 8.00 16.28 4.50
N ILE A 162 6.88 17.01 4.47
CA ILE A 162 6.86 18.48 4.54
C ILE A 162 7.47 18.95 5.86
N THR A 163 7.13 18.31 6.98
CA THR A 163 7.67 18.67 8.29
C THR A 163 9.14 18.31 8.44
N GLU A 164 9.61 17.28 7.77
CA GLU A 164 11.02 16.87 7.75
C GLU A 164 11.87 17.83 6.89
N LEU A 165 11.34 18.32 5.77
CA LEU A 165 12.01 19.26 4.88
C LEU A 165 12.29 20.63 5.52
N ASP A 166 11.44 21.07 6.44
CA ASP A 166 11.64 22.29 7.24
C ASP A 166 10.91 22.14 8.58
N LYS A 167 11.67 21.90 9.64
CA LYS A 167 11.15 21.69 11.01
C LYS A 167 10.63 22.97 11.67
N GLU A 168 11.06 24.15 11.17
CA GLU A 168 10.72 25.43 11.77
C GLU A 168 9.47 26.06 11.11
N SER A 169 9.25 25.80 9.81
CA SER A 169 8.18 26.43 9.05
C SER A 169 7.50 25.47 8.08
N LEU A 170 6.29 25.06 8.43
CA LEU A 170 5.43 24.22 7.57
C LEU A 170 5.21 24.83 6.17
N ARG A 171 5.12 26.18 6.08
CA ARG A 171 4.98 26.88 4.81
C ARG A 171 6.22 26.73 3.92
N ASN A 172 7.40 26.88 4.48
CA ASN A 172 8.64 26.71 3.73
C ASN A 172 8.83 25.23 3.32
N GLY A 173 8.58 24.29 4.24
CA GLY A 173 8.60 22.87 3.94
C GLY A 173 7.67 22.52 2.79
N LEU A 174 6.42 23.05 2.76
CA LEU A 174 5.47 22.86 1.67
C LEU A 174 5.99 23.39 0.34
N LEU A 175 6.56 24.59 0.32
CA LEU A 175 7.14 25.17 -0.91
C LEU A 175 8.30 24.33 -1.46
N VAL A 176 9.18 23.85 -0.57
CA VAL A 176 10.28 22.94 -0.96
C VAL A 176 9.73 21.63 -1.49
N PHE A 177 8.72 21.04 -0.81
CA PHE A 177 8.06 19.81 -1.23
C PHE A 177 7.45 19.98 -2.63
N ILE A 178 6.64 21.02 -2.87
CA ILE A 178 6.02 21.29 -4.18
C ILE A 178 7.10 21.42 -5.25
N LYS A 179 8.17 22.21 -5.00
CA LYS A 179 9.25 22.40 -5.97
C LYS A 179 9.95 21.11 -6.36
N LYS A 180 10.14 20.18 -5.39
CA LYS A 180 10.77 18.87 -5.64
C LYS A 180 9.81 17.85 -6.24
N ALA A 181 8.56 17.81 -5.80
CA ALA A 181 7.58 16.83 -6.23
C ALA A 181 7.01 17.12 -7.63
N THR A 182 6.76 18.38 -7.98
CA THR A 182 6.11 18.77 -9.24
C THR A 182 6.79 18.19 -10.49
N PRO A 183 8.11 18.27 -10.70
CA PRO A 183 8.74 17.71 -11.89
C PRO A 183 8.62 16.18 -11.97
N LEU A 184 8.69 15.49 -10.82
CA LEU A 184 8.52 14.05 -10.75
C LEU A 184 7.07 13.65 -11.05
N THR A 185 6.10 14.38 -10.51
CA THR A 185 4.67 14.17 -10.75
C THR A 185 4.32 14.35 -12.23
N ILE A 186 4.85 15.39 -12.87
CA ILE A 186 4.64 15.63 -14.31
C ILE A 186 5.25 14.49 -15.13
N LEU A 187 6.47 14.07 -14.80
CA LEU A 187 7.13 12.96 -15.50
C LEU A 187 6.33 11.66 -15.35
N THR A 188 5.87 11.36 -14.13
CA THR A 188 5.05 10.16 -13.86
C THR A 188 3.73 10.22 -14.63
N ALA A 189 3.06 11.39 -14.68
CA ALA A 189 1.83 11.57 -15.43
C ALA A 189 2.04 11.32 -16.94
N ILE A 190 3.13 11.82 -17.51
CA ILE A 190 3.48 11.57 -18.94
C ILE A 190 3.70 10.07 -19.16
N ILE A 191 4.48 9.40 -18.32
CA ILE A 191 4.73 7.96 -18.42
C ILE A 191 3.40 7.17 -18.32
N CYS A 192 2.52 7.56 -17.40
CA CYS A 192 1.20 6.94 -17.25
C CYS A 192 0.33 7.12 -18.49
N LEU A 193 0.29 8.32 -19.11
CA LEU A 193 -0.46 8.56 -20.34
C LEU A 193 0.07 7.72 -21.51
N ILE A 194 1.39 7.64 -21.66
CA ILE A 194 2.03 6.80 -22.67
C ILE A 194 1.72 5.32 -22.43
N GLY A 195 1.85 4.86 -21.19
CA GLY A 195 1.52 3.48 -20.81
C GLY A 195 0.05 3.15 -21.07
N LEU A 196 -0.86 4.06 -20.74
CA LEU A 196 -2.30 3.89 -21.00
C LEU A 196 -2.59 3.80 -22.51
N TYR A 197 -1.95 4.65 -23.32
CA TYR A 197 -2.07 4.58 -24.77
C TYR A 197 -1.68 3.21 -25.32
N PHE A 198 -0.57 2.65 -24.89
CA PHE A 198 -0.13 1.31 -25.35
C PHE A 198 -1.03 0.19 -24.81
N LEU A 199 -1.47 0.26 -23.56
CA LEU A 199 -2.35 -0.76 -22.97
C LEU A 199 -3.73 -0.75 -23.60
N ASN A 200 -4.28 0.42 -23.96
CA ASN A 200 -5.61 0.54 -24.55
C ASN A 200 -5.69 -0.06 -25.98
N ASN A 201 -4.56 -0.32 -26.62
CA ASN A 201 -4.54 -1.04 -27.90
C ASN A 201 -4.85 -2.54 -27.74
N ASN A 202 -4.63 -3.12 -26.57
CA ASN A 202 -4.78 -4.55 -26.31
C ASN A 202 -5.88 -4.88 -25.29
N TYR A 203 -6.29 -3.92 -24.49
CA TYR A 203 -7.26 -4.07 -23.40
C TYR A 203 -8.32 -2.96 -23.48
N ASN A 204 -9.51 -3.21 -22.92
CA ASN A 204 -10.48 -2.14 -22.75
C ASN A 204 -9.93 -1.11 -21.74
N LEU A 205 -10.48 0.12 -21.78
CA LEU A 205 -9.97 1.26 -21.01
C LEU A 205 -9.92 0.97 -19.50
N ASP A 206 -10.97 0.34 -18.94
CA ASP A 206 -11.04 0.04 -17.50
C ASP A 206 -9.94 -0.94 -17.08
N SER A 207 -9.73 -2.01 -17.84
CA SER A 207 -8.66 -2.97 -17.59
C SER A 207 -7.27 -2.35 -17.77
N ALA A 208 -7.10 -1.47 -18.75
CA ALA A 208 -5.84 -0.77 -19.00
C ALA A 208 -5.50 0.17 -17.82
N ILE A 209 -6.48 0.92 -17.31
CA ILE A 209 -6.32 1.79 -16.15
C ILE A 209 -5.95 0.96 -14.90
N LEU A 210 -6.66 -0.13 -14.62
CA LEU A 210 -6.38 -0.98 -13.47
C LEU A 210 -4.98 -1.60 -13.53
N LYS A 211 -4.58 -2.14 -14.69
CA LYS A 211 -3.22 -2.66 -14.89
C LYS A 211 -2.17 -1.57 -14.66
N LEU A 212 -2.37 -0.40 -15.24
CA LEU A 212 -1.43 0.72 -15.11
C LEU A 212 -1.26 1.14 -13.64
N ILE A 213 -2.37 1.29 -12.91
CA ILE A 213 -2.34 1.70 -11.50
C ILE A 213 -1.66 0.63 -10.63
N PHE A 214 -2.14 -0.61 -10.64
CA PHE A 214 -1.65 -1.61 -9.70
C PHE A 214 -0.25 -2.14 -10.04
N ILE A 215 0.05 -2.40 -11.32
CA ILE A 215 1.38 -2.85 -11.75
C ILE A 215 2.38 -1.68 -11.61
N GLY A 216 1.95 -0.47 -11.95
CA GLY A 216 2.74 0.75 -11.75
C GLY A 216 3.03 1.00 -10.28
N LEU A 217 2.00 0.91 -9.41
CA LEU A 217 2.17 1.05 -7.97
C LEU A 217 3.15 0.00 -7.42
N ALA A 218 2.99 -1.27 -7.77
CA ALA A 218 3.91 -2.32 -7.34
C ALA A 218 5.35 -2.05 -7.81
N SER A 219 5.54 -1.65 -9.07
CA SER A 219 6.86 -1.37 -9.63
C SER A 219 7.58 -0.21 -8.95
N LEU A 220 6.85 0.77 -8.42
CA LEU A 220 7.40 1.91 -7.69
C LEU A 220 7.55 1.66 -6.18
N THR A 221 6.65 0.85 -5.60
CA THR A 221 6.66 0.56 -4.16
C THR A 221 7.88 -0.26 -3.75
N PHE A 222 8.26 -1.29 -4.49
CA PHE A 222 9.43 -2.11 -4.17
C PHE A 222 10.73 -1.29 -4.08
N PRO A 223 11.12 -0.49 -5.10
CA PRO A 223 12.32 0.33 -5.00
C PRO A 223 12.21 1.44 -3.95
N HIS A 224 11.00 1.96 -3.68
CA HIS A 224 10.79 2.95 -2.63
C HIS A 224 11.09 2.37 -1.24
N ILE A 225 10.52 1.24 -0.90
CA ILE A 225 10.74 0.56 0.39
C ILE A 225 12.21 0.14 0.55
N LEU A 226 12.85 -0.35 -0.53
CA LEU A 226 14.26 -0.69 -0.49
C LEU A 226 15.14 0.54 -0.22
N LEU A 227 14.85 1.67 -0.87
CA LEU A 227 15.56 2.91 -0.67
C LEU A 227 15.41 3.42 0.77
N GLU A 228 14.20 3.42 1.29
CA GLU A 228 13.90 3.79 2.68
C GLU A 228 14.70 2.93 3.67
N TYR A 229 14.67 1.60 3.50
CA TYR A 229 15.45 0.68 4.32
C TYR A 229 16.96 0.96 4.28
N LEU A 230 17.51 1.27 3.10
CA LEU A 230 18.94 1.59 2.94
C LEU A 230 19.33 2.91 3.62
N ILE A 231 18.45 3.92 3.56
CA ILE A 231 18.65 5.20 4.25
C ILE A 231 18.66 4.98 5.76
N GLU A 232 17.63 4.34 6.31
CA GLU A 232 17.55 4.04 7.75
C GLU A 232 18.74 3.22 8.28
N LYS A 233 19.29 2.33 7.45
CA LYS A 233 20.47 1.53 7.82
C LYS A 233 21.76 2.35 7.85
N ASN A 234 21.87 3.38 7.00
CA ASN A 234 23.06 4.22 6.92
C ASN A 234 23.07 5.36 7.97
N GLU A 235 21.91 5.65 8.57
CA GLU A 235 21.78 6.65 9.64
C GLU A 235 22.05 6.09 11.05
N LYS A 236 22.20 4.77 11.17
CA LYS A 236 22.57 4.03 12.40
C LYS A 236 24.05 3.69 12.42
#